data_81ded3be2786d048007646fe55e9f5ec
#
_entry.id   81ded3be2786d048007646fe55e9f5ec
#
_cell.length_a   1.000
_cell.length_b   1.000
_cell.length_c   1.000
_cell.angle_alpha   90.00
_cell.angle_beta   90.00
_cell.angle_gamma   90.00
#
_symmetry.space_group_name_H-M   'P 1'
#
loop_
_entity.id
_entity.type
_entity.pdbx_description
1 polymer ?
#
loop_
_entity_poly.entity_id
_entity_poly.type
_entity_poly.pdbx_seq_one_letter_code
_entity_poly.pdbx_strand_id
1 'polypeptide(L)'
;GLGDVYKRQRIPRYRNIPENCKMETIQAIILGIVQGLTEFLPVSSSGHLQLAKELLGVDPEVGGLTFDLTLHAATVLSTIVVLWSEIKRLVVGLFSKRFNAEQAYVLKIILSMIPVVIVGFTLEPFLQSLVEDLPNHGILLLVGTMLLVTAVLLTFAYYAKPRHKETISYRDAFIIGLAQAVATLPGLSRSGTTIATGLILGNRKESVAQFSFLMVLAPILGKMVLDLMSGELAAQSIGTAPLLAGFAAAFVVGCLACKFMINIVKRGKLNWFAIYCTLVGGLAIIRYFVIQ
;
A
#
# COMPACT_ATOMS: atom_id res chain seq x y z
N GLY A 1 9.57 28.79 15.83
CA GLY A 1 8.51 28.38 14.95
C GLY A 1 8.92 27.10 14.22
N LEU A 2 7.97 26.35 13.72
CA LEU A 2 8.15 25.07 13.01
C LEU A 2 9.15 25.09 11.83
N GLY A 3 9.54 26.27 11.35
CA GLY A 3 10.51 26.43 10.25
C GLY A 3 11.99 26.21 10.61
N ASP A 4 12.34 26.19 11.90
CA ASP A 4 13.74 26.07 12.32
C ASP A 4 14.19 24.63 12.62
N VAL A 5 13.27 23.70 12.74
CA VAL A 5 13.55 22.27 12.98
C VAL A 5 14.05 21.61 11.68
N TYR A 6 13.53 22.02 10.53
CA TYR A 6 13.94 21.50 9.22
C TYR A 6 15.33 21.95 8.75
N LYS A 7 15.90 23.02 9.33
CA LYS A 7 17.22 23.52 8.95
C LYS A 7 18.39 22.83 9.64
N ARG A 8 18.18 21.91 10.57
CA ARG A 8 19.26 21.23 11.32
C ARG A 8 19.54 19.78 10.91
N GLN A 9 18.80 19.20 9.99
CA GLN A 9 19.17 17.90 9.44
C GLN A 9 20.31 18.09 8.44
N ARG A 10 21.55 18.05 8.94
CA ARG A 10 22.72 17.84 8.10
C ARG A 10 22.73 16.38 7.65
N ILE A 11 22.07 16.12 6.54
CA ILE A 11 22.30 14.90 5.76
C ILE A 11 23.79 14.79 5.49
N PRO A 12 24.45 13.63 5.70
CA PRO A 12 25.83 13.45 5.33
C PRO A 12 25.98 13.85 3.87
N ARG A 13 26.87 14.83 3.59
CA ARG A 13 27.18 15.27 2.23
C ARG A 13 27.56 14.06 1.40
N TYR A 14 26.61 13.51 0.65
CA TYR A 14 26.93 12.66 -0.47
C TYR A 14 27.69 13.50 -1.47
N ARG A 15 28.90 13.07 -1.74
CA ARG A 15 29.88 13.67 -2.62
C ARG A 15 29.27 13.85 -4.00
N ASN A 16 29.29 15.09 -4.54
CA ASN A 16 29.10 15.44 -5.94
C ASN A 16 28.08 14.61 -6.71
N ILE A 17 26.79 14.93 -6.54
CA ILE A 17 25.74 14.44 -7.44
C ILE A 17 25.99 15.12 -8.80
N PRO A 18 26.25 14.37 -9.88
CA PRO A 18 26.30 14.96 -11.21
C PRO A 18 24.96 15.63 -11.51
N GLU A 19 24.95 16.83 -12.11
CA GLU A 19 23.73 17.56 -12.52
C GLU A 19 22.78 16.76 -13.47
N ASN A 20 23.10 15.51 -13.78
CA ASN A 20 22.41 14.61 -14.69
C ASN A 20 21.79 13.37 -14.02
N CYS A 21 21.58 13.32 -12.71
CA CYS A 21 20.91 12.18 -12.07
C CYS A 21 19.41 12.26 -12.33
N LYS A 22 19.00 11.96 -13.56
CA LYS A 22 17.58 11.83 -13.96
C LYS A 22 17.22 10.35 -13.89
N MET A 23 16.04 10.04 -13.33
CA MET A 23 15.49 8.69 -13.40
C MET A 23 15.39 8.25 -14.87
N GLU A 24 15.95 7.09 -15.19
CA GLU A 24 15.82 6.52 -16.52
C GLU A 24 14.39 6.00 -16.73
N THR A 25 13.88 6.14 -17.95
CA THR A 25 12.52 5.67 -18.29
C THR A 25 12.36 4.17 -18.03
N ILE A 26 13.41 3.37 -18.19
CA ILE A 26 13.39 1.94 -17.93
C ILE A 26 13.27 1.63 -16.44
N GLN A 27 13.95 2.38 -15.58
CA GLN A 27 13.81 2.28 -14.12
C GLN A 27 12.37 2.61 -13.69
N ALA A 28 11.81 3.68 -14.25
CA ALA A 28 10.42 4.06 -13.98
C ALA A 28 9.42 2.99 -14.41
N ILE A 29 9.60 2.35 -15.57
CA ILE A 29 8.75 1.23 -16.02
C ILE A 29 8.86 0.05 -15.05
N ILE A 30 10.07 -0.35 -14.65
CA ILE A 30 10.28 -1.47 -13.72
C ILE A 30 9.61 -1.17 -12.38
N LEU A 31 9.81 0.02 -11.82
CA LEU A 31 9.17 0.45 -10.57
C LEU A 31 7.64 0.51 -10.71
N GLY A 32 7.13 0.96 -11.86
CA GLY A 32 5.71 0.92 -12.18
C GLY A 32 5.14 -0.50 -12.19
N ILE A 33 5.86 -1.46 -12.80
CA ILE A 33 5.48 -2.88 -12.79
C ILE A 33 5.47 -3.42 -11.35
N VAL A 34 6.51 -3.15 -10.57
CA VAL A 34 6.62 -3.56 -9.16
C VAL A 34 5.44 -3.01 -8.37
N GLN A 35 5.17 -1.70 -8.46
CA GLN A 35 4.04 -1.08 -7.77
C GLN A 35 2.71 -1.70 -8.20
N GLY A 36 2.45 -1.79 -9.51
CA GLY A 36 1.20 -2.34 -10.04
C GLY A 36 0.93 -3.78 -9.60
N LEU A 37 1.96 -4.62 -9.49
CA LEU A 37 1.83 -5.97 -8.97
C LEU A 37 1.60 -5.97 -7.46
N THR A 38 2.47 -5.32 -6.71
CA THR A 38 2.56 -5.50 -5.26
C THR A 38 1.53 -4.71 -4.46
N GLU A 39 0.89 -3.71 -5.05
CA GLU A 39 -0.21 -2.97 -4.41
C GLU A 39 -1.43 -3.86 -4.14
N PHE A 40 -1.75 -4.75 -5.06
CA PHE A 40 -2.91 -5.64 -4.94
C PHE A 40 -2.55 -6.99 -4.30
N LEU A 41 -1.35 -7.47 -4.58
CA LEU A 41 -0.85 -8.70 -3.98
C LEU A 41 -0.55 -8.49 -2.49
N PRO A 42 -0.81 -9.48 -1.63
CA PRO A 42 -0.62 -9.34 -0.19
C PRO A 42 0.87 -9.50 0.21
N VAL A 43 1.74 -8.67 -0.38
CA VAL A 43 3.21 -8.80 -0.26
C VAL A 43 3.92 -7.48 0.12
N SER A 44 3.18 -6.40 0.40
CA SER A 44 3.70 -5.07 0.73
C SER A 44 4.34 -4.33 -0.45
N SER A 45 3.56 -3.42 -1.07
CA SER A 45 4.05 -2.58 -2.17
C SER A 45 5.16 -1.62 -1.73
N SER A 46 5.01 -0.98 -0.56
CA SER A 46 6.03 -0.07 -0.02
C SER A 46 7.37 -0.76 0.20
N GLY A 47 7.37 -1.96 0.79
CA GLY A 47 8.59 -2.73 0.98
C GLY A 47 9.26 -3.12 -0.33
N HIS A 48 8.48 -3.63 -1.29
CA HIS A 48 9.02 -4.03 -2.60
C HIS A 48 9.49 -2.85 -3.44
N LEU A 49 8.79 -1.72 -3.40
CA LEU A 49 9.19 -0.51 -4.10
C LEU A 49 10.52 0.02 -3.56
N GLN A 50 10.68 0.03 -2.23
CA GLN A 50 11.93 0.40 -1.57
C GLN A 50 13.10 -0.51 -1.98
N LEU A 51 12.89 -1.84 -1.91
CA LEU A 51 13.90 -2.81 -2.34
C LEU A 51 14.25 -2.66 -3.83
N ALA A 52 13.26 -2.41 -4.69
CA ALA A 52 13.48 -2.24 -6.12
C ALA A 52 14.24 -0.94 -6.42
N LYS A 53 13.94 0.16 -5.73
CA LYS A 53 14.72 1.41 -5.85
C LYS A 53 16.18 1.20 -5.48
N GLU A 54 16.45 0.52 -4.36
CA GLU A 54 17.80 0.21 -3.91
C GLU A 54 18.56 -0.67 -4.94
N LEU A 55 17.91 -1.73 -5.44
CA LEU A 55 18.51 -2.63 -6.45
C LEU A 55 18.79 -1.95 -7.78
N LEU A 56 17.96 -1.00 -8.18
CA LEU A 56 18.13 -0.24 -9.42
C LEU A 56 19.06 0.96 -9.27
N GLY A 57 19.57 1.23 -8.07
CA GLY A 57 20.40 2.38 -7.79
C GLY A 57 19.69 3.72 -8.04
N VAL A 58 18.37 3.77 -7.82
CA VAL A 58 17.59 5.00 -7.97
C VAL A 58 17.85 5.91 -6.79
N ASP A 59 18.30 7.13 -7.08
CA ASP A 59 18.53 8.14 -6.07
C ASP A 59 17.22 8.44 -5.29
N PRO A 60 17.26 8.41 -3.95
CA PRO A 60 16.08 8.72 -3.13
C PRO A 60 15.46 10.09 -3.42
N GLU A 61 16.29 11.10 -3.80
CA GLU A 61 15.80 12.42 -4.15
C GLU A 61 15.05 12.44 -5.50
N VAL A 62 15.49 11.62 -6.45
CA VAL A 62 14.89 11.51 -7.79
C VAL A 62 13.68 10.56 -7.79
N GLY A 63 13.77 9.46 -7.07
CA GLY A 63 12.67 8.49 -6.90
C GLY A 63 11.69 8.83 -5.79
N GLY A 64 11.63 10.09 -5.37
CA GLY A 64 10.93 10.54 -4.17
C GLY A 64 9.40 10.61 -4.27
N LEU A 65 8.82 11.48 -3.43
CA LEU A 65 7.37 11.57 -3.18
C LEU A 65 6.53 11.71 -4.45
N THR A 66 6.93 12.57 -5.40
CA THR A 66 6.17 12.81 -6.64
C THR A 66 6.03 11.56 -7.50
N PHE A 67 7.10 10.76 -7.61
CA PHE A 67 7.07 9.51 -8.37
C PHE A 67 6.18 8.47 -7.68
N ASP A 68 6.34 8.29 -6.37
CA ASP A 68 5.54 7.35 -5.59
C ASP A 68 4.04 7.70 -5.65
N LEU A 69 3.69 8.98 -5.52
CA LEU A 69 2.32 9.45 -5.70
C LEU A 69 1.76 9.15 -7.09
N THR A 70 2.59 9.34 -8.14
CA THR A 70 2.21 9.02 -9.51
C THR A 70 1.90 7.54 -9.68
N LEU A 71 2.70 6.66 -9.09
CA LEU A 71 2.47 5.22 -9.13
C LEU A 71 1.22 4.82 -8.32
N HIS A 72 1.00 5.43 -7.15
CA HIS A 72 -0.21 5.21 -6.36
C HIS A 72 -1.46 5.71 -7.09
N ALA A 73 -1.41 6.87 -7.76
CA ALA A 73 -2.49 7.36 -8.59
C ALA A 73 -2.87 6.37 -9.70
N ALA A 74 -1.87 5.76 -10.33
CA ALA A 74 -2.08 4.74 -11.35
C ALA A 74 -2.81 3.50 -10.78
N THR A 75 -2.42 3.02 -9.60
CA THR A 75 -3.06 1.87 -8.96
C THR A 75 -4.46 2.18 -8.41
N VAL A 76 -4.71 3.41 -7.95
CA VAL A 76 -6.06 3.90 -7.62
C VAL A 76 -6.94 3.86 -8.86
N LEU A 77 -6.46 4.39 -9.99
CA LEU A 77 -7.20 4.33 -11.25
C LEU A 77 -7.45 2.90 -11.71
N SER A 78 -6.48 2.00 -11.54
CA SER A 78 -6.63 0.56 -11.80
C SER A 78 -7.78 -0.04 -10.99
N THR A 79 -7.85 0.28 -9.69
CA THR A 79 -8.93 -0.19 -8.80
C THR A 79 -10.28 0.34 -9.27
N ILE A 80 -10.36 1.63 -9.62
CA ILE A 80 -11.59 2.25 -10.11
C ILE A 80 -12.07 1.57 -11.40
N VAL A 81 -11.17 1.32 -12.34
CA VAL A 81 -11.50 0.68 -13.62
C VAL A 81 -11.94 -0.77 -13.41
N VAL A 82 -11.23 -1.55 -12.61
CA VAL A 82 -11.54 -2.97 -12.38
C VAL A 82 -12.83 -3.15 -11.58
N LEU A 83 -13.08 -2.29 -10.59
CA LEU A 83 -14.28 -2.33 -9.74
C LEU A 83 -15.34 -1.31 -10.17
N TRP A 84 -15.30 -0.83 -11.41
CA TRP A 84 -16.20 0.20 -11.90
C TRP A 84 -17.67 -0.11 -11.69
N SER A 85 -18.09 -1.34 -11.95
CA SER A 85 -19.47 -1.78 -11.75
C SER A 85 -19.92 -1.66 -10.29
N GLU A 86 -19.05 -2.03 -9.35
CA GLU A 86 -19.31 -1.93 -7.91
C GLU A 86 -19.36 -0.47 -7.46
N ILE A 87 -18.37 0.32 -7.88
CA ILE A 87 -18.30 1.76 -7.55
C ILE A 87 -19.52 2.48 -8.10
N LYS A 88 -19.88 2.25 -9.36
CA LYS A 88 -21.08 2.83 -9.97
C LYS A 88 -22.34 2.46 -9.20
N ARG A 89 -22.50 1.19 -8.81
CA ARG A 89 -23.64 0.71 -8.00
C ARG A 89 -23.70 1.45 -6.66
N LEU A 90 -22.58 1.57 -5.95
CA LEU A 90 -22.49 2.25 -4.66
C LEU A 90 -22.82 3.74 -4.82
N VAL A 91 -22.24 4.43 -5.81
CA VAL A 91 -22.51 5.85 -6.07
C VAL A 91 -23.97 6.10 -6.38
N VAL A 92 -24.57 5.32 -7.28
CA VAL A 92 -25.99 5.46 -7.62
C VAL A 92 -26.89 5.17 -6.39
N GLY A 93 -26.54 4.14 -5.61
CA GLY A 93 -27.28 3.76 -4.41
C GLY A 93 -27.25 4.82 -3.31
N LEU A 94 -26.18 5.62 -3.22
CA LEU A 94 -26.06 6.72 -2.25
C LEU A 94 -27.17 7.78 -2.40
N PHE A 95 -27.63 8.02 -3.62
CA PHE A 95 -28.66 9.04 -3.89
C PHE A 95 -30.09 8.50 -3.72
N SER A 96 -30.27 7.29 -3.23
CA SER A 96 -31.59 6.74 -2.93
C SER A 96 -32.23 7.45 -1.74
N LYS A 97 -33.53 7.75 -1.83
CA LYS A 97 -34.29 8.40 -0.75
C LYS A 97 -34.55 7.48 0.46
N ARG A 98 -34.48 6.16 0.25
CA ARG A 98 -34.66 5.17 1.33
C ARG A 98 -33.32 4.52 1.63
N PHE A 99 -33.05 4.30 2.93
CA PHE A 99 -31.85 3.60 3.35
C PHE A 99 -31.78 2.21 2.71
N ASN A 100 -30.67 1.91 2.04
CA ASN A 100 -30.47 0.71 1.26
C ASN A 100 -29.15 0.00 1.60
N ALA A 101 -28.90 -1.14 0.96
CA ALA A 101 -27.70 -1.95 1.16
C ALA A 101 -26.40 -1.22 0.74
N GLU A 102 -26.48 -0.39 -0.30
CA GLU A 102 -25.35 0.40 -0.82
C GLU A 102 -24.92 1.48 0.19
N GLN A 103 -25.88 2.19 0.76
CA GLN A 103 -25.62 3.19 1.81
C GLN A 103 -25.03 2.51 3.06
N ALA A 104 -25.58 1.36 3.48
CA ALA A 104 -25.03 0.59 4.57
C ALA A 104 -23.59 0.13 4.28
N TYR A 105 -23.29 -0.25 3.03
CA TYR A 105 -21.95 -0.66 2.62
C TYR A 105 -20.95 0.52 2.67
N VAL A 106 -21.34 1.69 2.17
CA VAL A 106 -20.50 2.89 2.23
C VAL A 106 -20.27 3.33 3.68
N LEU A 107 -21.28 3.26 4.55
CA LEU A 107 -21.12 3.53 5.98
C LEU A 107 -20.12 2.57 6.64
N LYS A 108 -20.07 1.30 6.23
CA LYS A 108 -19.04 0.35 6.70
C LYS A 108 -17.65 0.73 6.24
N ILE A 109 -17.50 1.20 4.99
CA ILE A 109 -16.22 1.74 4.50
C ILE A 109 -15.83 2.97 5.35
N ILE A 110 -16.71 3.92 5.56
CA ILE A 110 -16.43 5.11 6.38
C ILE A 110 -16.04 4.71 7.81
N LEU A 111 -16.77 3.78 8.42
CA LEU A 111 -16.45 3.28 9.76
C LEU A 111 -15.06 2.64 9.83
N SER A 112 -14.67 1.91 8.79
CA SER A 112 -13.34 1.30 8.69
C SER A 112 -12.21 2.33 8.50
N MET A 113 -12.53 3.55 8.06
CA MET A 113 -11.54 4.63 7.91
C MET A 113 -11.21 5.31 9.24
N ILE A 114 -12.10 5.29 10.23
CA ILE A 114 -11.89 5.98 11.51
C ILE A 114 -10.56 5.59 12.17
N PRO A 115 -10.23 4.30 12.37
CA PRO A 115 -8.93 3.92 12.94
C PRO A 115 -7.74 4.38 12.10
N VAL A 116 -7.86 4.30 10.76
CA VAL A 116 -6.78 4.68 9.84
C VAL A 116 -6.50 6.19 9.92
N VAL A 117 -7.54 7.00 9.97
CA VAL A 117 -7.43 8.46 10.11
C VAL A 117 -6.78 8.82 11.46
N ILE A 118 -7.23 8.18 12.55
CA ILE A 118 -6.64 8.43 13.88
C ILE A 118 -5.15 8.08 13.85
N VAL A 119 -4.77 6.90 13.37
CA VAL A 119 -3.36 6.48 13.31
C VAL A 119 -2.56 7.36 12.35
N GLY A 120 -3.10 7.71 11.18
CA GLY A 120 -2.44 8.57 10.21
C GLY A 120 -2.10 9.96 10.77
N PHE A 121 -3.00 10.56 11.55
CA PHE A 121 -2.73 11.89 12.14
C PHE A 121 -1.92 11.84 13.44
N THR A 122 -1.94 10.74 14.18
CA THR A 122 -1.30 10.66 15.51
C THR A 122 0.00 9.89 15.52
N LEU A 123 0.05 8.72 14.87
CA LEU A 123 1.19 7.83 14.89
C LEU A 123 2.09 7.91 13.65
N GLU A 124 1.55 8.28 12.48
CA GLU A 124 2.36 8.30 11.25
C GLU A 124 3.59 9.21 11.37
N PRO A 125 3.54 10.43 11.93
CA PRO A 125 4.73 11.25 12.13
C PRO A 125 5.77 10.60 13.05
N PHE A 126 5.31 9.91 14.10
CA PHE A 126 6.19 9.17 15.01
C PHE A 126 6.80 7.94 14.34
N LEU A 127 6.04 7.20 13.54
CA LEU A 127 6.54 6.05 12.78
C LEU A 127 7.55 6.48 11.71
N GLN A 128 7.34 7.63 11.07
CA GLN A 128 8.29 8.19 10.12
C GLN A 128 9.60 8.55 10.79
N SER A 129 9.58 9.23 11.94
CA SER A 129 10.80 9.55 12.68
C SER A 129 11.56 8.30 13.13
N LEU A 130 10.84 7.24 13.57
CA LEU A 130 11.44 5.96 13.90
C LEU A 130 12.13 5.29 12.71
N VAL A 131 11.57 5.42 11.51
CA VAL A 131 12.15 4.87 10.28
C VAL A 131 13.38 5.68 9.85
N GLU A 132 13.33 7.00 9.99
CA GLU A 132 14.45 7.91 9.68
C GLU A 132 15.63 7.70 10.64
N ASP A 133 15.36 7.37 11.91
CA ASP A 133 16.37 7.11 12.93
C ASP A 133 16.96 5.68 12.85
N LEU A 134 16.49 4.83 11.93
CA LEU A 134 17.05 3.49 11.77
C LEU A 134 18.52 3.56 11.33
N PRO A 135 19.39 2.70 11.89
CA PRO A 135 20.78 2.60 11.43
C PRO A 135 20.84 2.18 9.96
N ASN A 136 21.98 2.41 9.34
CA ASN A 136 22.22 2.02 7.94
C ASN A 136 21.66 0.60 7.67
N HIS A 137 20.86 0.49 6.62
CA HIS A 137 20.15 -0.75 6.26
C HIS A 137 19.10 -1.28 7.25
N GLY A 138 18.81 -0.57 8.35
CA GLY A 138 17.79 -0.98 9.34
C GLY A 138 16.39 -1.15 8.74
N ILE A 139 16.10 -0.46 7.64
CA ILE A 139 14.87 -0.63 6.87
C ILE A 139 14.71 -2.08 6.34
N LEU A 140 15.79 -2.78 6.00
CA LEU A 140 15.74 -4.17 5.56
C LEU A 140 15.25 -5.10 6.67
N LEU A 141 15.71 -4.87 7.90
CA LEU A 141 15.27 -5.63 9.08
C LEU A 141 13.78 -5.37 9.36
N LEU A 142 13.36 -4.11 9.32
CA LEU A 142 11.97 -3.73 9.55
C LEU A 142 11.05 -4.35 8.49
N VAL A 143 11.34 -4.11 7.21
CA VAL A 143 10.55 -4.65 6.08
C VAL A 143 10.53 -6.18 6.13
N GLY A 144 11.69 -6.81 6.34
CA GLY A 144 11.80 -8.27 6.44
C GLY A 144 10.92 -8.83 7.57
N THR A 145 10.97 -8.23 8.75
CA THR A 145 10.15 -8.64 9.91
C THR A 145 8.66 -8.45 9.62
N MET A 146 8.26 -7.33 9.02
CA MET A 146 6.86 -7.05 8.69
C MET A 146 6.33 -7.97 7.59
N LEU A 147 7.18 -8.40 6.65
CA LEU A 147 6.82 -9.44 5.67
C LEU A 147 6.59 -10.80 6.36
N LEU A 148 7.39 -11.16 7.35
CA LEU A 148 7.14 -12.39 8.13
C LEU A 148 5.82 -12.29 8.92
N VAL A 149 5.49 -11.13 9.50
CA VAL A 149 4.16 -10.90 10.11
C VAL A 149 3.04 -11.07 9.10
N THR A 150 3.20 -10.52 7.89
CA THR A 150 2.23 -10.73 6.79
C THR A 150 2.08 -12.21 6.46
N ALA A 151 3.19 -12.96 6.37
CA ALA A 151 3.17 -14.39 6.10
C ALA A 151 2.37 -15.18 7.15
N VAL A 152 2.57 -14.85 8.43
CA VAL A 152 1.83 -15.44 9.56
C VAL A 152 0.32 -15.14 9.43
N LEU A 153 -0.06 -13.89 9.18
CA LEU A 153 -1.46 -13.51 9.00
C LEU A 153 -2.12 -14.23 7.83
N LEU A 154 -1.43 -14.33 6.69
CA LEU A 154 -1.93 -15.05 5.51
C LEU A 154 -2.06 -16.56 5.77
N THR A 155 -1.15 -17.12 6.54
CA THR A 155 -1.21 -18.54 6.96
C THR A 155 -2.45 -18.78 7.83
N PHE A 156 -2.71 -17.94 8.84
CA PHE A 156 -3.93 -18.02 9.63
C PHE A 156 -5.19 -17.87 8.79
N ALA A 157 -5.19 -16.91 7.85
CA ALA A 157 -6.32 -16.71 6.94
C ALA A 157 -6.57 -17.92 6.03
N TYR A 158 -5.53 -18.62 5.59
CA TYR A 158 -5.66 -19.83 4.79
C TYR A 158 -6.37 -20.97 5.54
N TYR A 159 -6.05 -21.15 6.84
CA TYR A 159 -6.69 -22.16 7.68
C TYR A 159 -8.01 -21.70 8.31
N ALA A 160 -8.39 -20.43 8.16
CA ALA A 160 -9.62 -19.90 8.71
C ALA A 160 -10.85 -20.55 8.04
N LYS A 161 -11.75 -21.06 8.88
CA LYS A 161 -13.00 -21.68 8.39
C LYS A 161 -14.03 -20.60 8.09
N PRO A 162 -14.64 -20.59 6.89
CA PRO A 162 -15.77 -19.69 6.59
C PRO A 162 -16.91 -19.90 7.59
N ARG A 163 -17.45 -18.82 8.15
CA ARG A 163 -18.60 -18.87 9.08
C ARG A 163 -19.91 -18.48 8.40
N HIS A 164 -20.03 -18.61 7.06
CA HIS A 164 -21.23 -18.30 6.27
C HIS A 164 -21.80 -16.89 6.46
N LYS A 165 -20.98 -15.91 6.82
CA LYS A 165 -21.39 -14.51 6.85
C LYS A 165 -21.46 -13.98 5.42
N GLU A 166 -22.66 -13.79 4.89
CA GLU A 166 -22.86 -13.32 3.51
C GLU A 166 -22.39 -11.88 3.30
N THR A 167 -22.51 -11.04 4.31
CA THR A 167 -22.13 -9.62 4.27
C THR A 167 -21.23 -9.27 5.45
N ILE A 168 -20.30 -8.34 5.22
CA ILE A 168 -19.47 -7.77 6.28
C ILE A 168 -20.36 -6.98 7.24
N SER A 169 -20.26 -7.26 8.55
CA SER A 169 -20.95 -6.51 9.60
C SER A 169 -20.23 -5.18 9.89
N TYR A 170 -20.89 -4.23 10.56
CA TYR A 170 -20.25 -3.00 11.03
C TYR A 170 -19.08 -3.28 11.97
N ARG A 171 -19.23 -4.26 12.87
CA ARG A 171 -18.17 -4.71 13.77
C ARG A 171 -16.98 -5.25 12.98
N ASP A 172 -17.21 -6.10 11.99
CA ASP A 172 -16.15 -6.68 11.17
C ASP A 172 -15.45 -5.59 10.34
N ALA A 173 -16.22 -4.63 9.79
CA ALA A 173 -15.67 -3.48 9.07
C ALA A 173 -14.74 -2.63 9.95
N PHE A 174 -15.13 -2.36 11.20
CA PHE A 174 -14.29 -1.64 12.15
C PHE A 174 -13.01 -2.40 12.50
N ILE A 175 -13.10 -3.73 12.74
CA ILE A 175 -11.92 -4.56 13.04
C ILE A 175 -10.98 -4.63 11.83
N ILE A 176 -11.52 -4.75 10.60
CA ILE A 176 -10.70 -4.68 9.37
C ILE A 176 -10.03 -3.29 9.26
N GLY A 177 -10.73 -2.23 9.65
CA GLY A 177 -10.18 -0.88 9.72
C GLY A 177 -9.04 -0.73 10.73
N LEU A 178 -9.17 -1.34 11.92
CA LEU A 178 -8.06 -1.41 12.89
C LEU A 178 -6.86 -2.15 12.31
N ALA A 179 -7.08 -3.27 11.65
CA ALA A 179 -6.03 -4.03 10.98
C ALA A 179 -5.34 -3.20 9.87
N GLN A 180 -6.12 -2.41 9.11
CA GLN A 180 -5.56 -1.48 8.11
C GLN A 180 -4.73 -0.38 8.76
N ALA A 181 -5.16 0.14 9.91
CA ALA A 181 -4.41 1.15 10.65
C ALA A 181 -3.06 0.61 11.15
N VAL A 182 -2.99 -0.63 11.61
CA VAL A 182 -1.71 -1.30 11.95
C VAL A 182 -0.86 -1.50 10.70
N ALA A 183 -1.47 -1.73 9.55
CA ALA A 183 -0.76 -1.93 8.28
C ALA A 183 -0.22 -0.63 7.63
N THR A 184 -0.23 0.49 8.35
CA THR A 184 0.56 1.69 7.99
C THR A 184 2.06 1.50 8.28
N LEU A 185 2.43 0.50 9.08
CA LEU A 185 3.82 0.13 9.32
C LEU A 185 4.50 -0.28 7.99
N PRO A 186 5.68 0.29 7.68
CA PRO A 186 6.42 -0.05 6.47
C PRO A 186 6.75 -1.55 6.40
N GLY A 187 6.51 -2.16 5.24
CA GLY A 187 6.73 -3.60 5.06
C GLY A 187 5.55 -4.49 5.42
N LEU A 188 4.59 -4.04 6.24
CA LEU A 188 3.37 -4.79 6.50
C LEU A 188 2.39 -4.60 5.32
N SER A 189 1.97 -5.72 4.73
CA SER A 189 1.06 -5.67 3.58
C SER A 189 -0.35 -5.21 3.99
N ARG A 190 -0.77 -4.05 3.51
CA ARG A 190 -2.11 -3.51 3.75
C ARG A 190 -3.20 -4.44 3.23
N SER A 191 -3.12 -4.82 1.95
CA SER A 191 -4.05 -5.77 1.33
C SER A 191 -4.00 -7.15 2.00
N GLY A 192 -2.81 -7.63 2.36
CA GLY A 192 -2.64 -8.89 3.10
C GLY A 192 -3.32 -8.85 4.46
N THR A 193 -3.11 -7.81 5.23
CA THR A 193 -3.64 -7.67 6.59
C THR A 193 -5.17 -7.52 6.59
N THR A 194 -5.74 -6.67 5.72
CA THR A 194 -7.20 -6.47 5.64
C THR A 194 -7.93 -7.71 5.14
N ILE A 195 -7.40 -8.37 4.09
CA ILE A 195 -7.97 -9.61 3.57
C ILE A 195 -7.86 -10.72 4.61
N ALA A 196 -6.69 -10.91 5.22
CA ALA A 196 -6.49 -11.94 6.24
C ALA A 196 -7.45 -11.75 7.42
N THR A 197 -7.56 -10.52 7.95
CA THR A 197 -8.47 -10.19 9.05
C THR A 197 -9.92 -10.49 8.69
N GLY A 198 -10.38 -10.05 7.51
CA GLY A 198 -11.73 -10.30 7.06
C GLY A 198 -12.07 -11.80 6.94
N LEU A 199 -11.11 -12.61 6.47
CA LEU A 199 -11.26 -14.07 6.37
C LEU A 199 -11.24 -14.76 7.74
N ILE A 200 -10.35 -14.35 8.65
CA ILE A 200 -10.27 -14.86 10.03
C ILE A 200 -11.57 -14.57 10.80
N LEU A 201 -12.21 -13.42 10.56
CA LEU A 201 -13.54 -13.09 11.09
C LEU A 201 -14.67 -13.94 10.50
N GLY A 202 -14.38 -14.78 9.51
CA GLY A 202 -15.32 -15.73 8.90
C GLY A 202 -16.22 -15.14 7.82
N ASN A 203 -15.87 -13.99 7.26
CA ASN A 203 -16.60 -13.37 6.15
C ASN A 203 -16.35 -14.11 4.83
N ARG A 204 -17.30 -14.01 3.88
CA ARG A 204 -17.15 -14.58 2.53
C ARG A 204 -15.95 -14.00 1.81
N LYS A 205 -15.20 -14.86 1.12
CA LYS A 205 -13.99 -14.52 0.39
C LYS A 205 -14.21 -13.39 -0.63
N GLU A 206 -15.30 -13.46 -1.38
CA GLU A 206 -15.67 -12.44 -2.37
C GLU A 206 -15.92 -11.07 -1.73
N SER A 207 -16.72 -11.07 -0.65
CA SER A 207 -17.07 -9.84 0.08
C SER A 207 -15.84 -9.19 0.70
N VAL A 208 -14.91 -10.00 1.24
CA VAL A 208 -13.67 -9.51 1.85
C VAL A 208 -12.76 -8.88 0.79
N ALA A 209 -12.55 -9.54 -0.37
CA ALA A 209 -11.70 -9.01 -1.43
C ALA A 209 -12.21 -7.66 -1.96
N GLN A 210 -13.51 -7.57 -2.27
CA GLN A 210 -14.11 -6.32 -2.74
C GLN A 210 -14.03 -5.22 -1.68
N PHE A 211 -14.39 -5.53 -0.43
CA PHE A 211 -14.35 -4.56 0.66
C PHE A 211 -12.93 -4.04 0.89
N SER A 212 -11.92 -4.92 0.94
CA SER A 212 -10.52 -4.52 1.16
C SER A 212 -10.00 -3.61 0.06
N PHE A 213 -10.35 -3.85 -1.21
CA PHE A 213 -9.90 -2.99 -2.31
C PHE A 213 -10.68 -1.67 -2.41
N LEU A 214 -11.96 -1.64 -2.03
CA LEU A 214 -12.73 -0.41 -2.03
C LEU A 214 -12.39 0.48 -0.84
N MET A 215 -12.19 -0.11 0.35
CA MET A 215 -11.87 0.67 1.53
C MET A 215 -10.50 1.36 1.43
N VAL A 216 -9.54 0.78 0.71
CA VAL A 216 -8.20 1.34 0.57
C VAL A 216 -8.16 2.59 -0.33
N LEU A 217 -9.15 2.79 -1.19
CA LEU A 217 -9.22 3.97 -2.06
C LEU A 217 -9.27 5.27 -1.25
N ALA A 218 -10.06 5.30 -0.17
CA ALA A 218 -10.24 6.50 0.62
C ALA A 218 -8.92 6.99 1.28
N PRO A 219 -8.14 6.18 2.01
CA PRO A 219 -6.89 6.65 2.59
C PRO A 219 -5.81 6.96 1.55
N ILE A 220 -5.73 6.23 0.43
CA ILE A 220 -4.77 6.58 -0.63
C ILE A 220 -5.13 7.93 -1.25
N LEU A 221 -6.38 8.15 -1.62
CA LEU A 221 -6.84 9.42 -2.15
C LEU A 221 -6.67 10.55 -1.12
N GLY A 222 -6.98 10.29 0.14
CA GLY A 222 -6.77 11.27 1.22
C GLY A 222 -5.30 11.67 1.37
N LYS A 223 -4.40 10.70 1.39
CA LYS A 223 -2.95 10.97 1.44
C LYS A 223 -2.49 11.75 0.21
N MET A 224 -2.90 11.35 -1.00
CA MET A 224 -2.58 12.07 -2.24
C MET A 224 -3.01 13.54 -2.17
N VAL A 225 -4.20 13.83 -1.65
CA VAL A 225 -4.68 15.22 -1.48
C VAL A 225 -3.81 15.98 -0.49
N LEU A 226 -3.47 15.38 0.66
CA LEU A 226 -2.60 15.99 1.66
C LEU A 226 -1.21 16.28 1.08
N ASP A 227 -0.61 15.34 0.38
CA ASP A 227 0.72 15.49 -0.22
C ASP A 227 0.71 16.55 -1.35
N LEU A 228 -0.38 16.66 -2.12
CA LEU A 228 -0.59 17.75 -3.08
C LEU A 228 -0.70 19.12 -2.40
N MET A 229 -1.33 19.19 -1.23
CA MET A 229 -1.51 20.44 -0.48
C MET A 229 -0.25 20.86 0.29
N SER A 230 0.67 19.94 0.61
CA SER A 230 1.92 20.25 1.32
C SER A 230 2.89 21.10 0.49
N GLY A 231 2.72 21.12 -0.84
CA GLY A 231 3.59 21.88 -1.75
C GLY A 231 4.96 21.24 -2.01
N GLU A 232 5.23 20.06 -1.43
CA GLU A 232 6.51 19.36 -1.58
C GLU A 232 6.72 18.78 -3.01
N LEU A 233 5.66 18.73 -3.80
CA LEU A 233 5.70 18.23 -5.19
C LEU A 233 6.47 19.14 -6.17
N ALA A 234 6.60 20.41 -5.84
CA ALA A 234 7.24 21.39 -6.75
C ALA A 234 8.77 21.30 -6.80
N ALA A 235 9.40 20.54 -5.91
CA ALA A 235 10.85 20.52 -5.73
C ALA A 235 11.59 19.42 -6.53
N GLN A 236 10.86 18.49 -7.16
CA GLN A 236 11.47 17.31 -7.79
C GLN A 236 11.44 17.39 -9.32
N SER A 237 12.60 17.42 -9.95
CA SER A 237 12.77 17.48 -11.41
C SER A 237 12.77 16.10 -12.07
N ILE A 238 11.71 15.32 -11.88
CA ILE A 238 11.54 14.07 -12.64
C ILE A 238 11.05 14.43 -14.04
N GLY A 239 11.69 13.90 -15.08
CA GLY A 239 11.24 14.11 -16.45
C GLY A 239 9.83 13.58 -16.69
N THR A 240 9.04 14.23 -17.55
CA THR A 240 7.67 13.81 -17.88
C THR A 240 7.61 12.42 -18.50
N ALA A 241 8.61 12.01 -19.28
CA ALA A 241 8.64 10.68 -19.90
C ALA A 241 8.75 9.53 -18.88
N PRO A 242 9.66 9.54 -17.88
CA PRO A 242 9.66 8.55 -16.80
C PRO A 242 8.35 8.52 -16.00
N LEU A 243 7.78 9.68 -15.66
CA LEU A 243 6.50 9.74 -14.92
C LEU A 243 5.37 9.06 -15.69
N LEU A 244 5.19 9.39 -16.98
CA LEU A 244 4.15 8.79 -17.80
C LEU A 244 4.39 7.29 -18.04
N ALA A 245 5.63 6.88 -18.25
CA ALA A 245 5.97 5.48 -18.46
C ALA A 245 5.73 4.64 -17.19
N GLY A 246 6.16 5.14 -16.01
CA GLY A 246 5.90 4.50 -14.73
C GLY A 246 4.41 4.44 -14.42
N PHE A 247 3.66 5.52 -14.63
CA PHE A 247 2.21 5.54 -14.48
C PHE A 247 1.52 4.50 -15.37
N ALA A 248 1.83 4.48 -16.68
CA ALA A 248 1.23 3.55 -17.61
C ALA A 248 1.52 2.08 -17.24
N ALA A 249 2.77 1.78 -16.87
CA ALA A 249 3.16 0.45 -16.41
C ALA A 249 2.41 0.05 -15.14
N ALA A 250 2.36 0.91 -14.13
CA ALA A 250 1.65 0.66 -12.88
C ALA A 250 0.14 0.50 -13.11
N PHE A 251 -0.46 1.29 -13.99
CA PHE A 251 -1.88 1.20 -14.32
C PHE A 251 -2.22 -0.12 -15.00
N VAL A 252 -1.53 -0.47 -16.08
CA VAL A 252 -1.82 -1.70 -16.84
C VAL A 252 -1.60 -2.94 -15.98
N VAL A 253 -0.44 -3.02 -15.34
CA VAL A 253 -0.10 -4.15 -14.46
C VAL A 253 -1.02 -4.19 -13.25
N GLY A 254 -1.38 -3.03 -12.69
CA GLY A 254 -2.34 -2.92 -11.60
C GLY A 254 -3.72 -3.45 -11.95
N CYS A 255 -4.25 -3.16 -13.14
CA CYS A 255 -5.51 -3.74 -13.61
C CYS A 255 -5.47 -5.27 -13.66
N LEU A 256 -4.38 -5.82 -14.16
CA LEU A 256 -4.19 -7.29 -14.25
C LEU A 256 -4.06 -7.89 -12.85
N ALA A 257 -3.22 -7.31 -12.00
CA ALA A 257 -2.98 -7.77 -10.63
C ALA A 257 -4.24 -7.71 -9.76
N CYS A 258 -5.03 -6.63 -9.87
CA CYS A 258 -6.30 -6.49 -9.15
C CYS A 258 -7.29 -7.60 -9.52
N LYS A 259 -7.51 -7.83 -10.82
CA LYS A 259 -8.38 -8.94 -11.30
C LYS A 259 -7.86 -10.30 -10.84
N PHE A 260 -6.56 -10.52 -10.96
CA PHE A 260 -5.92 -11.76 -10.54
C PHE A 260 -6.11 -11.99 -9.05
N MET A 261 -5.88 -10.97 -8.21
CA MET A 261 -5.99 -11.09 -6.77
C MET A 261 -7.41 -11.38 -6.29
N ILE A 262 -8.42 -10.72 -6.86
CA ILE A 262 -9.83 -11.03 -6.58
C ILE A 262 -10.11 -12.53 -6.83
N ASN A 263 -9.61 -13.08 -7.94
CA ASN A 263 -9.75 -14.49 -8.27
C ASN A 263 -9.01 -15.41 -7.29
N ILE A 264 -7.80 -15.04 -6.87
CA ILE A 264 -7.00 -15.83 -5.91
C ILE A 264 -7.69 -15.89 -4.55
N VAL A 265 -8.20 -14.75 -4.06
CA VAL A 265 -8.94 -14.71 -2.78
C VAL A 265 -10.19 -15.58 -2.85
N LYS A 266 -10.97 -15.49 -3.93
CA LYS A 266 -12.13 -16.36 -4.15
C LYS A 266 -11.79 -17.85 -4.09
N ARG A 267 -10.65 -18.23 -4.68
CA ARG A 267 -10.17 -19.63 -4.66
C ARG A 267 -9.53 -20.03 -3.32
N GLY A 268 -9.25 -19.06 -2.43
CA GLY A 268 -8.63 -19.29 -1.13
C GLY A 268 -7.15 -19.69 -1.19
N LYS A 269 -6.46 -19.41 -2.28
CA LYS A 269 -5.05 -19.79 -2.50
C LYS A 269 -4.08 -18.73 -1.99
N LEU A 270 -4.22 -18.31 -0.71
CA LEU A 270 -3.36 -17.29 -0.10
C LEU A 270 -2.02 -17.83 0.42
N ASN A 271 -1.90 -19.15 0.57
CA ASN A 271 -0.69 -19.80 1.07
C ASN A 271 0.56 -19.52 0.23
N TRP A 272 0.43 -19.36 -1.09
CA TRP A 272 1.56 -19.03 -1.95
C TRP A 272 2.19 -17.69 -1.62
N PHE A 273 1.36 -16.72 -1.25
CA PHE A 273 1.85 -15.41 -0.81
C PHE A 273 2.47 -15.48 0.59
N ALA A 274 1.97 -16.34 1.48
CA ALA A 274 2.60 -16.58 2.77
C ALA A 274 4.02 -17.14 2.59
N ILE A 275 4.20 -18.14 1.72
CA ILE A 275 5.52 -18.70 1.38
C ILE A 275 6.41 -17.61 0.79
N TYR A 276 5.91 -16.84 -0.19
CA TYR A 276 6.65 -15.75 -0.81
C TYR A 276 7.12 -14.71 0.22
N CYS A 277 6.23 -14.22 1.08
CA CYS A 277 6.58 -13.26 2.13
C CYS A 277 7.59 -13.83 3.13
N THR A 278 7.52 -15.14 3.43
CA THR A 278 8.53 -15.81 4.28
C THR A 278 9.89 -15.82 3.62
N LEU A 279 9.97 -16.16 2.33
CA LEU A 279 11.24 -16.19 1.60
C LEU A 279 11.86 -14.81 1.45
N VAL A 280 11.07 -13.83 0.98
CA VAL A 280 11.57 -12.47 0.76
C VAL A 280 11.91 -11.78 2.09
N GLY A 281 11.05 -11.95 3.11
CA GLY A 281 11.31 -11.42 4.44
C GLY A 281 12.57 -12.02 5.08
N GLY A 282 12.73 -13.35 4.96
CA GLY A 282 13.95 -14.03 5.42
C GLY A 282 15.20 -13.55 4.70
N LEU A 283 15.15 -13.41 3.36
CA LEU A 283 16.27 -12.88 2.57
C LEU A 283 16.62 -11.43 2.96
N ALA A 284 15.62 -10.57 3.19
CA ALA A 284 15.85 -9.19 3.61
C ALA A 284 16.56 -9.14 4.98
N ILE A 285 16.15 -9.99 5.93
CA ILE A 285 16.79 -10.10 7.26
C ILE A 285 18.22 -10.64 7.11
N ILE A 286 18.44 -11.71 6.33
CA ILE A 286 19.79 -12.24 6.09
C ILE A 286 20.68 -11.17 5.46
N ARG A 287 20.18 -10.45 4.45
CA ARG A 287 20.90 -9.36 3.80
C ARG A 287 21.34 -8.29 4.81
N TYR A 288 20.47 -7.91 5.75
CA TYR A 288 20.79 -6.97 6.80
C TYR A 288 22.01 -7.43 7.61
N PHE A 289 22.06 -8.68 8.08
CA PHE A 289 23.19 -9.20 8.87
C PHE A 289 24.48 -9.47 8.06
N VAL A 290 24.38 -9.62 6.75
CA VAL A 290 25.57 -9.83 5.89
C VAL A 290 26.25 -8.50 5.52
N ILE A 291 25.51 -7.37 5.54
CA ILE A 291 26.04 -6.05 5.16
C ILE A 291 26.59 -5.28 6.39
N GLN A 292 26.18 -5.67 7.61
CA GLN A 292 26.81 -5.14 8.84
C GLN A 292 28.25 -5.62 8.96
#